data_681c9f13a9918b1baddcc902cc0515a3
#
_entry.id   681c9f13a9918b1baddcc902cc0515a3
#
_cell.length_a   1.000
_cell.length_b   1.000
_cell.length_c   1.000
_cell.angle_alpha   90.00
_cell.angle_beta   90.00
_cell.angle_gamma   90.00
#
_symmetry.space_group_name_H-M   'P 1'
#
loop_
_entity.id
_entity.type
_entity.pdbx_description
1 polymer ?
#
loop_
_entity_poly.entity_id
_entity_poly.type
_entity_poly.pdbx_seq_one_letter_code
_entity_poly.pdbx_strand_id
1 'polypeptide(L)'
;MARISGIDIPREKRVLASLQYIHGVGAKRAQDICTDLKIDPTTRVNNLTNDEVAQIRKYIEANYRVEGDLRRDVSQNIRRKTEIGTYQGLRHRMGLPVRGQRTHTNARTRKGPRFAIAGKKKATK
;
A
#
# COMPACT_ATOMS: atom_id res chain seq x y z
N MET A 1 14.79 1.82 -18.22
CA MET A 1 13.67 1.85 -17.24
C MET A 1 14.23 2.24 -15.88
N ALA A 2 13.63 3.21 -15.20
CA ALA A 2 14.04 3.51 -13.82
C ALA A 2 13.36 2.53 -12.89
N ARG A 3 14.12 1.55 -12.38
CA ARG A 3 13.63 0.52 -11.46
C ARG A 3 14.18 0.79 -10.08
N ILE A 4 13.29 0.99 -9.09
CA ILE A 4 13.64 1.27 -7.70
C ILE A 4 12.96 0.23 -6.82
N SER A 5 13.70 -0.42 -5.92
CA SER A 5 13.20 -1.47 -5.00
C SER A 5 12.38 -2.56 -5.71
N GLY A 6 12.79 -2.92 -6.94
CA GLY A 6 12.10 -3.94 -7.74
C GLY A 6 10.89 -3.46 -8.55
N ILE A 7 10.46 -2.21 -8.40
CA ILE A 7 9.30 -1.63 -9.09
C ILE A 7 9.74 -0.68 -10.20
N ASP A 8 9.08 -0.78 -11.33
CA ASP A 8 9.25 0.17 -12.43
C ASP A 8 8.39 1.41 -12.18
N ILE A 9 9.05 2.55 -12.02
CA ILE A 9 8.36 3.83 -11.79
C ILE A 9 8.00 4.51 -13.11
N PRO A 10 6.82 5.15 -13.21
CA PRO A 10 6.38 5.86 -14.41
C PRO A 10 7.33 7.01 -14.77
N ARG A 11 7.85 6.99 -16.01
CA ARG A 11 8.84 7.97 -16.46
C ARG A 11 8.29 9.35 -16.76
N GLU A 12 7.05 9.42 -17.22
CA GLU A 12 6.42 10.66 -17.65
C GLU A 12 5.93 11.53 -16.49
N LYS A 13 5.82 10.93 -15.30
CA LYS A 13 5.35 11.63 -14.10
C LYS A 13 6.50 12.35 -13.40
N ARG A 14 6.12 13.34 -12.58
CA ARG A 14 7.05 14.01 -11.67
C ARG A 14 7.61 13.02 -10.66
N VAL A 15 8.85 13.20 -10.25
CA VAL A 15 9.54 12.34 -9.26
C VAL A 15 8.69 12.14 -8.02
N LEU A 16 8.13 13.23 -7.46
CA LEU A 16 7.26 13.20 -6.29
C LEU A 16 6.06 12.24 -6.46
N ALA A 17 5.42 12.24 -7.63
CA ALA A 17 4.27 11.38 -7.91
C ALA A 17 4.71 9.94 -8.24
N SER A 18 5.83 9.78 -8.90
CA SER A 18 6.34 8.47 -9.31
C SER A 18 6.85 7.64 -8.15
N LEU A 19 7.47 8.26 -7.14
CA LEU A 19 7.92 7.57 -5.93
C LEU A 19 6.77 6.97 -5.12
N GLN A 20 5.57 7.55 -5.21
CA GLN A 20 4.38 7.04 -4.52
C GLN A 20 3.84 5.72 -5.09
N TYR A 21 4.34 5.27 -6.25
CA TYR A 21 4.03 3.93 -6.78
C TYR A 21 4.71 2.81 -6.00
N ILE A 22 5.76 3.15 -5.23
CA ILE A 22 6.45 2.20 -4.36
C ILE A 22 5.61 2.00 -3.09
N HIS A 23 5.19 0.76 -2.82
CA HIS A 23 4.43 0.46 -1.61
C HIS A 23 5.26 0.77 -0.34
N GLY A 24 4.75 1.67 0.47
CA GLY A 24 5.44 2.19 1.66
C GLY A 24 6.00 3.60 1.50
N VAL A 25 5.99 4.16 0.29
CA VAL A 25 6.36 5.55 0.04
C VAL A 25 5.08 6.36 -0.25
N GLY A 26 4.65 7.16 0.69
CA GLY A 26 3.55 8.11 0.52
C GLY A 26 4.06 9.50 0.14
N ALA A 27 3.13 10.46 0.02
CA ALA A 27 3.45 11.85 -0.36
C ALA A 27 4.53 12.48 0.54
N LYS A 28 4.43 12.30 1.87
CA LYS A 28 5.39 12.85 2.82
C LYS A 28 6.79 12.27 2.62
N ARG A 29 6.91 10.94 2.60
CA ARG A 29 8.21 10.27 2.37
C ARG A 29 8.82 10.63 1.02
N ALA A 30 8.00 10.73 -0.03
CA ALA A 30 8.47 11.16 -1.35
C ALA A 30 9.01 12.59 -1.31
N GLN A 31 8.38 13.49 -0.55
CA GLN A 31 8.86 14.86 -0.36
C GLN A 31 10.17 14.89 0.45
N ASP A 32 10.27 14.13 1.52
CA ASP A 32 11.48 14.03 2.34
C ASP A 32 12.67 13.52 1.50
N ILE A 33 12.46 12.48 0.68
CA ILE A 33 13.47 11.98 -0.27
C ILE A 33 13.96 13.07 -1.22
N CYS A 34 13.04 13.83 -1.82
CA CYS A 34 13.40 14.91 -2.73
C CYS A 34 14.18 16.03 -2.02
N THR A 35 13.77 16.37 -0.80
CA THR A 35 14.41 17.43 0.00
C THR A 35 15.82 17.04 0.44
N ASP A 36 15.99 15.84 0.96
CA ASP A 36 17.27 15.35 1.49
C ASP A 36 18.32 15.13 0.37
N LEU A 37 17.86 14.68 -0.78
CA LEU A 37 18.72 14.49 -1.96
C LEU A 37 18.87 15.75 -2.82
N LYS A 38 18.19 16.86 -2.44
CA LYS A 38 18.18 18.13 -3.17
C LYS A 38 17.73 17.99 -4.64
N ILE A 39 16.80 17.10 -4.90
CA ILE A 39 16.19 16.87 -6.20
C ILE A 39 14.92 17.72 -6.29
N ASP A 40 14.74 18.46 -7.39
CA ASP A 40 13.50 19.22 -7.60
C ASP A 40 12.31 18.26 -7.75
N PRO A 41 11.29 18.36 -6.86
CA PRO A 41 10.11 17.49 -6.88
C PRO A 41 9.27 17.61 -8.15
N THR A 42 9.42 18.69 -8.91
CA THR A 42 8.71 18.93 -10.17
C THR A 42 9.37 18.23 -11.36
N THR A 43 10.64 17.86 -11.26
CA THR A 43 11.39 17.17 -12.31
C THR A 43 10.70 15.86 -12.68
N ARG A 44 10.63 15.57 -13.98
CA ARG A 44 10.11 14.30 -14.47
C ARG A 44 11.17 13.21 -14.35
N VAL A 45 10.74 11.98 -14.11
CA VAL A 45 11.64 10.83 -13.95
C VAL A 45 12.52 10.60 -15.18
N ASN A 46 12.06 10.97 -16.39
CA ASN A 46 12.85 10.90 -17.61
C ASN A 46 14.11 11.79 -17.59
N ASN A 47 14.06 12.89 -16.85
CA ASN A 47 15.13 13.88 -16.79
C ASN A 47 16.13 13.60 -15.65
N LEU A 48 15.89 12.57 -14.85
CA LEU A 48 16.80 12.16 -13.78
C LEU A 48 18.05 11.50 -14.38
N THR A 49 19.18 11.84 -13.81
CA THR A 49 20.45 11.18 -14.11
C THR A 49 20.50 9.79 -13.46
N ASN A 50 21.33 8.90 -14.00
CA ASN A 50 21.51 7.58 -13.42
C ASN A 50 22.05 7.64 -11.99
N ASP A 51 22.85 8.64 -11.68
CA ASP A 51 23.42 8.86 -10.34
C ASP A 51 22.35 9.28 -9.35
N GLU A 52 21.44 10.18 -9.73
CA GLU A 52 20.29 10.55 -8.89
C GLU A 52 19.38 9.35 -8.61
N VAL A 53 19.10 8.53 -9.61
CA VAL A 53 18.32 7.29 -9.42
C VAL A 53 19.02 6.33 -8.47
N ALA A 54 20.36 6.21 -8.55
CA ALA A 54 21.13 5.39 -7.64
C ALA A 54 21.13 5.94 -6.20
N GLN A 55 21.18 7.26 -6.04
CA GLN A 55 21.08 7.93 -4.74
C GLN A 55 19.69 7.71 -4.11
N ILE A 56 18.62 7.88 -4.87
CA ILE A 56 17.24 7.61 -4.42
C ILE A 56 17.12 6.15 -3.94
N ARG A 57 17.66 5.20 -4.70
CA ARG A 57 17.63 3.77 -4.34
C ARG A 57 18.35 3.52 -3.02
N LYS A 58 19.57 3.99 -2.86
CA LYS A 58 20.35 3.85 -1.63
C LYS A 58 19.65 4.51 -0.44
N TYR A 59 19.07 5.69 -0.63
CA TYR A 59 18.36 6.40 0.43
C TYR A 59 17.13 5.61 0.91
N ILE A 60 16.34 5.08 -0.02
CA ILE A 60 15.16 4.28 0.33
C ILE A 60 15.56 3.00 1.06
N GLU A 61 16.57 2.28 0.59
CA GLU A 61 17.06 1.04 1.21
C GLU A 61 17.61 1.28 2.62
N ALA A 62 18.27 2.42 2.85
CA ALA A 62 18.83 2.76 4.16
C ALA A 62 17.78 3.22 5.19
N ASN A 63 16.75 3.96 4.76
CA ASN A 63 15.85 4.67 5.68
C ASN A 63 14.45 4.05 5.77
N TYR A 64 13.99 3.31 4.74
CA TYR A 64 12.62 2.85 4.67
C TYR A 64 12.52 1.37 4.36
N ARG A 65 11.59 0.71 5.06
CA ARG A 65 11.11 -0.61 4.64
C ARG A 65 10.02 -0.42 3.62
N VAL A 66 10.19 -1.01 2.44
CA VAL A 66 9.26 -0.85 1.31
C VAL A 66 8.94 -2.20 0.69
N GLU A 67 7.91 -2.22 -0.12
CA GLU A 67 7.48 -3.36 -0.94
C GLU A 67 7.41 -4.70 -0.20
N GLY A 68 8.23 -5.65 -0.59
CA GLY A 68 8.19 -7.02 -0.06
C GLY A 68 8.43 -7.09 1.45
N ASP A 69 9.39 -6.34 1.96
CA ASP A 69 9.73 -6.33 3.38
C ASP A 69 8.61 -5.71 4.21
N LEU A 70 8.03 -4.60 3.75
CA LEU A 70 6.90 -3.99 4.42
C LEU A 70 5.66 -4.90 4.39
N ARG A 71 5.38 -5.55 3.27
CA ARG A 71 4.25 -6.49 3.16
C ARG A 71 4.44 -7.69 4.10
N ARG A 72 5.66 -8.18 4.21
CA ARG A 72 6.02 -9.26 5.14
C ARG A 72 5.81 -8.83 6.59
N ASP A 73 6.31 -7.66 6.96
CA ASP A 73 6.13 -7.11 8.31
C ASP A 73 4.65 -6.96 8.68
N VAL A 74 3.85 -6.39 7.79
CA VAL A 74 2.39 -6.24 8.01
C VAL A 74 1.71 -7.60 8.17
N SER A 75 2.01 -8.55 7.28
CA SER A 75 1.45 -9.90 7.34
C SER A 75 1.84 -10.62 8.63
N GLN A 76 3.09 -10.48 9.04
CA GLN A 76 3.62 -11.08 10.27
C GLN A 76 2.96 -10.48 11.53
N ASN A 77 2.75 -9.16 11.53
CA ASN A 77 2.04 -8.48 12.64
C ASN A 77 0.57 -8.92 12.74
N ILE A 78 -0.12 -9.09 11.61
CA ILE A 78 -1.50 -9.61 11.60
C ILE A 78 -1.53 -11.06 12.08
N ARG A 79 -0.61 -11.88 11.59
CA ARG A 79 -0.47 -13.28 11.99
C ARG A 79 -0.24 -13.42 13.50
N ARG A 80 0.69 -12.63 14.05
CA ARG A 80 0.95 -12.61 15.50
C ARG A 80 -0.31 -12.30 16.31
N LYS A 81 -1.10 -11.28 15.92
CA LYS A 81 -2.36 -10.94 16.59
C LYS A 81 -3.39 -12.08 16.53
N THR A 82 -3.41 -12.80 15.42
CA THR A 82 -4.30 -13.94 15.21
C THR A 82 -3.89 -15.13 16.06
N GLU A 83 -2.59 -15.41 16.17
CA GLU A 83 -2.03 -16.51 16.96
C GLU A 83 -2.21 -16.30 18.47
N ILE A 84 -2.03 -15.06 18.95
CA ILE A 84 -2.27 -14.68 20.35
C ILE A 84 -3.77 -14.74 20.71
N GLY A 85 -4.66 -14.82 19.73
CA GLY A 85 -6.11 -14.87 19.96
C GLY A 85 -6.75 -13.53 20.35
N THR A 86 -6.13 -12.40 19.97
CA THR A 86 -6.70 -11.08 20.25
C THR A 86 -8.00 -10.85 19.50
N TYR A 87 -8.89 -9.98 20.02
CA TYR A 87 -10.12 -9.58 19.32
C TYR A 87 -9.82 -9.04 17.91
N GLN A 88 -8.78 -8.23 17.75
CA GLN A 88 -8.37 -7.73 16.44
C GLN A 88 -7.93 -8.88 15.51
N GLY A 89 -7.20 -9.86 16.02
CA GLY A 89 -6.79 -11.04 15.27
C GLY A 89 -7.98 -11.86 14.79
N LEU A 90 -8.98 -12.07 15.65
CA LEU A 90 -10.24 -12.73 15.28
C LEU A 90 -10.97 -11.97 14.17
N ARG A 91 -11.04 -10.64 14.26
CA ARG A 91 -11.66 -9.80 13.24
C ARG A 91 -10.91 -9.88 11.90
N HIS A 92 -9.57 -9.93 11.92
CA HIS A 92 -8.76 -10.16 10.72
C HIS A 92 -9.07 -11.53 10.08
N ARG A 93 -9.18 -12.60 10.89
CA ARG A 93 -9.52 -13.95 10.41
C ARG A 93 -10.88 -13.99 9.74
N MET A 94 -11.87 -13.27 10.30
CA MET A 94 -13.24 -13.21 9.77
C MET A 94 -13.41 -12.26 8.57
N GLY A 95 -12.38 -11.50 8.19
CA GLY A 95 -12.50 -10.47 7.15
C GLY A 95 -13.41 -9.30 7.53
N LEU A 96 -13.54 -9.01 8.82
CA LEU A 96 -14.40 -7.95 9.34
C LEU A 96 -13.59 -6.69 9.73
N PRO A 97 -14.22 -5.52 9.85
CA PRO A 97 -13.57 -4.32 10.37
C PRO A 97 -12.95 -4.56 11.75
N VAL A 98 -11.72 -4.06 11.95
CA VAL A 98 -10.89 -4.36 13.11
C VAL A 98 -10.94 -3.26 14.17
N ARG A 99 -11.37 -2.04 13.79
CA ARG A 99 -11.34 -0.84 14.63
C ARG A 99 -12.71 -0.46 15.21
N GLY A 100 -13.57 -1.42 15.48
CA GLY A 100 -14.87 -1.18 16.11
C GLY A 100 -15.93 -0.55 15.21
N GLN A 101 -15.72 -0.49 13.88
CA GLN A 101 -16.73 0.05 12.98
C GLN A 101 -17.99 -0.80 12.97
N ARG A 102 -19.11 -0.15 12.77
CA ARG A 102 -20.43 -0.79 12.67
C ARG A 102 -20.46 -1.77 11.48
N THR A 103 -21.00 -2.96 11.71
CA THR A 103 -21.04 -4.03 10.69
C THR A 103 -22.44 -4.40 10.23
N HIS A 104 -23.48 -3.91 10.92
CA HIS A 104 -24.87 -4.23 10.60
C HIS A 104 -25.29 -3.72 9.22
N THR A 105 -24.89 -2.51 8.85
CA THR A 105 -25.32 -1.86 7.60
C THR A 105 -24.26 -1.87 6.51
N ASN A 106 -23.08 -1.35 6.77
CA ASN A 106 -22.01 -1.06 5.80
C ASN A 106 -20.81 -2.01 5.96
N ALA A 107 -19.60 -1.50 5.96
CA ALA A 107 -18.35 -2.24 6.03
C ALA A 107 -18.04 -3.11 4.78
N ARG A 108 -18.49 -2.65 3.62
CA ARG A 108 -18.33 -3.40 2.36
C ARG A 108 -16.87 -3.56 1.92
N THR A 109 -16.00 -2.61 2.25
CA THR A 109 -14.56 -2.69 1.96
C THR A 109 -13.93 -3.97 2.50
N ARG A 110 -14.31 -4.38 3.71
CA ARG A 110 -13.79 -5.60 4.33
C ARG A 110 -14.62 -6.84 4.01
N LYS A 111 -15.94 -6.70 3.97
CA LYS A 111 -16.88 -7.81 3.70
C LYS A 111 -16.95 -8.21 2.23
N GLY A 112 -16.52 -7.32 1.34
CA GLY A 112 -16.70 -7.49 -0.11
C GLY A 112 -18.09 -7.09 -0.62
N PRO A 113 -18.35 -7.26 -1.92
CA PRO A 113 -19.63 -6.94 -2.53
C PRO A 113 -20.75 -7.79 -1.92
N ARG A 114 -21.97 -7.28 -2.01
CA ARG A 114 -23.15 -8.05 -1.58
C ARG A 114 -23.40 -9.16 -2.59
N PHE A 115 -23.43 -10.39 -2.12
CA PHE A 115 -23.95 -11.51 -2.92
C PHE A 115 -25.48 -11.43 -2.92
N ALA A 116 -26.07 -11.47 -4.12
CA ALA A 116 -27.48 -11.68 -4.27
C ALA A 116 -27.80 -13.10 -3.77
N ILE A 117 -28.65 -13.21 -2.75
CA ILE A 117 -29.22 -14.50 -2.37
C ILE A 117 -30.11 -14.89 -3.55
N ALA A 118 -29.83 -16.04 -4.17
CA ALA A 118 -30.65 -16.58 -5.25
C ALA A 118 -32.14 -16.54 -4.79
N GLY A 119 -32.90 -15.67 -5.46
CA GLY A 119 -34.26 -15.36 -5.01
C GLY A 119 -35.10 -16.61 -4.99
N LYS A 120 -35.74 -16.88 -3.89
CA LYS A 120 -36.94 -17.71 -3.85
C LYS A 120 -38.04 -16.96 -4.64
N LYS A 121 -37.96 -16.99 -5.98
CA LYS A 121 -39.12 -16.68 -6.78
C LYS A 121 -40.17 -17.73 -6.42
N LYS A 122 -41.16 -17.35 -5.63
CA LYS A 122 -42.37 -18.14 -5.51
C LYS A 122 -42.90 -18.31 -6.92
N ALA A 123 -43.01 -19.55 -7.38
CA ALA A 123 -43.70 -19.83 -8.63
C ALA A 123 -45.13 -19.24 -8.47
N THR A 124 -45.43 -18.22 -9.26
CA THR A 124 -46.78 -17.74 -9.45
C THR A 124 -47.54 -18.87 -10.09
N LYS A 125 -48.54 -19.43 -9.37
CA LYS A 125 -49.54 -20.31 -9.94
C LYS A 125 -50.34 -19.57 -10.99
#